data_99fcc0647e7305f48d62d762afe68ace
#
_entry.id   99fcc0647e7305f48d62d762afe68ace
#
_cell.length_a   1.000
_cell.length_b   1.000
_cell.length_c   1.000
_cell.angle_alpha   90.00
_cell.angle_beta   90.00
_cell.angle_gamma   90.00
#
_symmetry.space_group_name_H-M   'P 1'
#
loop_
_entity.id
_entity.type
_entity.pdbx_description
1 polymer ?
#
loop_
_entity_poly.entity_id
_entity_poly.type
_entity_poly.pdbx_seq_one_letter_code
_entity_poly.pdbx_strand_id
1 'polypeptide(L)'
;MPLSYIRQADLPVATGQPFRPRRLQTPLDRLARRTGGRRSFTYTTRRRGRCVSSRPSPEVADLAVDATLRAAAPHQVERGRGPDGPIVLATDDFRRKVRVRRAANLVIFLLDASWSMAAAERMVATKGAILSLLLDAYQKRDRVCLVVFQKDRARIALPPTNSVELARRLLAELQVGGRTPLSHGLLVAYELALRERHKDREVQPLLVLLTDGAGNVSLTGRPPEEEALQIASLIRAKGIRAVVINTEHASLDRGLAARLASALGGPCYTLAELRARELYWAVRSELQAQAPSKGSTTT
;
A
#
# COMPACT_ATOMS: atom_id res chain seq x y z
N MET A 1 15.32 -23.54 -46.60
CA MET A 1 14.04 -22.85 -46.32
C MET A 1 14.13 -22.27 -44.92
N PRO A 2 14.13 -20.97 -44.69
CA PRO A 2 14.19 -20.38 -43.36
C PRO A 2 12.80 -20.51 -42.73
N LEU A 3 12.76 -21.14 -41.56
CA LEU A 3 11.59 -21.14 -40.67
C LEU A 3 11.27 -19.70 -40.30
N SER A 4 10.19 -19.18 -40.85
CA SER A 4 9.63 -17.91 -40.50
C SER A 4 9.27 -17.94 -39.00
N TYR A 5 10.02 -17.20 -38.20
CA TYR A 5 9.63 -16.83 -36.84
C TYR A 5 8.29 -16.11 -36.92
N ILE A 6 7.20 -16.81 -36.62
CA ILE A 6 5.89 -16.19 -36.40
C ILE A 6 6.09 -15.29 -35.21
N ARG A 7 6.13 -13.98 -35.39
CA ARG A 7 6.00 -12.99 -34.30
C ARG A 7 4.69 -13.33 -33.60
N GLN A 8 4.78 -13.89 -32.39
CA GLN A 8 3.61 -14.02 -31.54
C GLN A 8 3.00 -12.62 -31.37
N ALA A 9 1.86 -12.41 -31.99
CA ALA A 9 1.12 -11.16 -31.89
C ALA A 9 0.72 -10.97 -30.41
N ASP A 10 0.98 -9.78 -29.88
CA ASP A 10 0.50 -9.38 -28.57
C ASP A 10 -1.04 -9.40 -28.57
N LEU A 11 -1.65 -10.37 -27.90
CA LEU A 11 -3.10 -10.53 -27.88
C LEU A 11 -3.71 -9.78 -26.70
N PRO A 12 -4.80 -9.03 -26.90
CA PRO A 12 -5.55 -8.44 -25.80
C PRO A 12 -6.26 -9.55 -25.00
N VAL A 13 -6.10 -9.53 -23.67
CA VAL A 13 -6.77 -10.48 -22.78
C VAL A 13 -7.97 -9.82 -22.11
N ALA A 14 -9.11 -10.51 -22.10
CA ALA A 14 -10.34 -10.01 -21.50
C ALA A 14 -10.17 -9.68 -20.00
N THR A 15 -10.90 -8.70 -19.51
CA THR A 15 -10.92 -8.36 -18.06
C THR A 15 -11.96 -9.24 -17.37
N GLY A 16 -11.57 -9.94 -16.30
CA GLY A 16 -12.48 -10.73 -15.49
C GLY A 16 -13.54 -9.88 -14.79
N GLN A 17 -14.65 -10.50 -14.38
CA GLN A 17 -15.72 -9.79 -13.70
C GLN A 17 -15.28 -9.33 -12.30
N PRO A 18 -15.51 -8.05 -11.91
CA PRO A 18 -15.21 -7.56 -10.58
C PRO A 18 -16.18 -8.16 -9.56
N PHE A 19 -15.69 -8.47 -8.38
CA PHE A 19 -16.52 -8.89 -7.24
C PHE A 19 -16.77 -7.71 -6.28
N ARG A 20 -17.83 -7.79 -5.45
CA ARG A 20 -18.13 -6.76 -4.45
C ARG A 20 -17.33 -7.04 -3.17
N PRO A 21 -16.38 -6.19 -2.79
CA PRO A 21 -15.62 -6.36 -1.56
C PRO A 21 -16.48 -6.02 -0.33
N ARG A 22 -16.34 -6.79 0.76
CA ARG A 22 -17.00 -6.46 2.04
C ARG A 22 -16.39 -5.22 2.67
N ARG A 23 -17.20 -4.42 3.39
CA ARG A 23 -16.73 -3.25 4.14
C ARG A 23 -15.71 -3.64 5.20
N LEU A 24 -14.68 -2.86 5.31
CA LEU A 24 -13.51 -3.07 6.14
C LEU A 24 -13.39 -2.04 7.24
N GLN A 25 -13.19 -2.51 8.47
CA GLN A 25 -12.70 -1.67 9.55
C GLN A 25 -11.18 -1.90 9.66
N THR A 26 -10.41 -0.83 9.57
CA THR A 26 -8.96 -0.85 9.81
C THR A 26 -8.67 -0.30 11.21
N PRO A 27 -7.71 -0.89 11.95
CA PRO A 27 -7.30 -0.36 13.24
C PRO A 27 -6.67 1.02 13.12
N LEU A 28 -6.55 1.72 14.24
CA LEU A 28 -5.98 3.05 14.31
C LEU A 28 -4.49 3.02 13.94
N ASP A 29 -4.12 3.80 12.93
CA ASP A 29 -2.73 4.02 12.54
C ASP A 29 -2.15 5.20 13.35
N ARG A 30 -1.00 5.00 13.99
CA ARG A 30 -0.34 6.03 14.81
C ARG A 30 0.45 7.06 13.99
N LEU A 31 0.60 6.85 12.68
CA LEU A 31 1.29 7.80 11.81
C LEU A 31 0.40 8.99 11.46
N ALA A 32 0.93 10.20 11.56
CA ALA A 32 0.25 11.41 11.13
C ALA A 32 0.35 11.55 9.60
N ARG A 33 -0.77 11.65 8.87
CA ARG A 33 -0.81 11.75 7.41
C ARG A 33 -1.56 12.99 6.91
N ARG A 34 -1.08 13.56 5.81
CA ARG A 34 -1.65 14.77 5.20
C ARG A 34 -2.83 14.51 4.28
N THR A 35 -2.81 13.41 3.53
CA THR A 35 -3.84 13.06 2.57
C THR A 35 -5.07 12.44 3.23
N GLY A 36 -6.26 12.90 2.85
CA GLY A 36 -7.51 12.35 3.35
C GLY A 36 -7.93 11.07 2.61
N GLY A 37 -8.27 10.01 3.35
CA GLY A 37 -8.81 8.76 2.83
C GLY A 37 -9.88 8.19 3.76
N ARG A 38 -10.43 7.03 3.45
CA ARG A 38 -11.48 6.38 4.25
C ARG A 38 -11.07 5.07 4.89
N ARG A 39 -9.92 4.51 4.55
CA ARG A 39 -9.51 3.17 4.99
C ARG A 39 -8.88 3.17 6.38
N SER A 40 -7.85 3.98 6.59
CA SER A 40 -7.05 3.96 7.81
C SER A 40 -7.30 5.19 8.66
N PHE A 41 -7.40 4.99 9.97
CA PHE A 41 -7.35 6.09 10.93
C PHE A 41 -5.90 6.36 11.28
N THR A 42 -5.50 7.64 11.27
CA THR A 42 -4.17 8.07 11.64
C THR A 42 -4.24 9.27 12.58
N TYR A 43 -3.28 9.40 13.47
CA TYR A 43 -3.11 10.61 14.26
C TYR A 43 -2.74 11.78 13.35
N THR A 44 -3.26 12.96 13.66
CA THR A 44 -2.95 14.17 12.91
C THR A 44 -2.55 15.30 13.86
N THR A 45 -1.51 16.02 13.48
CA THR A 45 -1.09 17.26 14.16
C THR A 45 -1.89 18.48 13.70
N ARG A 46 -2.67 18.33 12.62
CA ARG A 46 -3.53 19.42 12.11
C ARG A 46 -4.78 19.56 12.96
N ARG A 47 -5.35 20.76 13.02
CA ARG A 47 -6.61 21.07 13.72
C ARG A 47 -7.84 20.40 13.09
N ARG A 48 -7.68 19.59 12.03
CA ARG A 48 -8.75 18.84 11.36
C ARG A 48 -8.73 17.39 11.80
N GLY A 49 -9.88 16.80 12.10
CA GLY A 49 -10.03 15.42 12.54
C GLY A 49 -10.83 15.31 13.83
N ARG A 50 -11.26 14.07 14.16
CA ARG A 50 -11.99 13.77 15.38
C ARG A 50 -11.01 13.77 16.56
N CYS A 51 -11.32 14.50 17.62
CA CYS A 51 -10.60 14.39 18.88
C CYS A 51 -10.95 13.05 19.56
N VAL A 52 -9.96 12.27 19.91
CA VAL A 52 -10.12 10.93 20.54
C VAL A 52 -9.58 10.89 21.96
N SER A 53 -8.64 11.75 22.29
CA SER A 53 -8.05 11.87 23.62
C SER A 53 -7.31 13.21 23.76
N SER A 54 -6.72 13.43 24.91
CA SER A 54 -5.83 14.55 25.19
C SER A 54 -4.55 14.05 25.86
N ARG A 55 -3.47 14.84 25.76
CA ARG A 55 -2.20 14.56 26.46
C ARG A 55 -1.58 15.84 26.98
N PRO A 56 -0.77 15.77 28.04
CA PRO A 56 0.00 16.91 28.51
C PRO A 56 0.85 17.52 27.38
N SER A 57 0.88 18.84 27.29
CA SER A 57 1.71 19.55 26.33
C SER A 57 1.85 21.00 26.76
N PRO A 58 3.05 21.55 26.90
CA PRO A 58 3.27 22.97 27.14
C PRO A 58 2.85 23.83 25.95
N GLU A 59 2.76 23.26 24.76
CA GLU A 59 2.34 23.97 23.55
C GLU A 59 0.82 24.08 23.43
N VAL A 60 0.32 25.31 23.32
CA VAL A 60 -1.12 25.65 23.29
C VAL A 60 -1.73 25.59 21.88
N ALA A 61 -1.08 24.96 20.91
CA ALA A 61 -1.48 25.02 19.49
C ALA A 61 -2.89 24.43 19.17
N ASP A 62 -3.33 23.39 19.91
CA ASP A 62 -4.67 22.77 19.78
C ASP A 62 -5.17 22.33 21.16
N LEU A 63 -5.56 23.31 21.96
CA LEU A 63 -5.91 23.14 23.37
C LEU A 63 -7.17 22.27 23.55
N ALA A 64 -7.06 21.26 24.40
CA ALA A 64 -8.20 20.48 24.88
C ALA A 64 -8.79 21.15 26.12
N VAL A 65 -9.59 22.17 25.95
CA VAL A 65 -10.10 23.04 27.03
C VAL A 65 -10.68 22.23 28.19
N ASP A 66 -11.60 21.32 27.93
CA ASP A 66 -12.23 20.46 28.94
C ASP A 66 -11.19 19.64 29.74
N ALA A 67 -10.22 19.02 29.07
CA ALA A 67 -9.18 18.25 29.74
C ALA A 67 -8.18 19.14 30.53
N THR A 68 -7.93 20.36 30.05
CA THR A 68 -7.10 21.36 30.75
C THR A 68 -7.78 21.82 32.02
N LEU A 69 -9.07 22.15 31.93
CA LEU A 69 -9.83 22.57 33.11
C LEU A 69 -9.93 21.45 34.17
N ARG A 70 -10.13 20.19 33.72
CA ARG A 70 -10.09 19.03 34.64
C ARG A 70 -8.73 18.83 35.31
N ALA A 71 -7.64 19.07 34.57
CA ALA A 71 -6.31 18.98 35.14
C ALA A 71 -6.03 20.10 36.15
N ALA A 72 -6.53 21.30 35.92
CA ALA A 72 -6.37 22.44 36.81
C ALA A 72 -7.27 22.39 38.06
N ALA A 73 -8.43 21.73 37.98
CA ALA A 73 -9.46 21.74 39.03
C ALA A 73 -8.96 21.32 40.43
N PRO A 74 -8.15 20.25 40.61
CA PRO A 74 -7.67 19.84 41.91
C PRO A 74 -6.77 20.88 42.59
N HIS A 75 -6.11 21.74 41.81
CA HIS A 75 -5.07 22.65 42.27
C HIS A 75 -5.57 24.07 42.57
N GLN A 76 -6.88 24.32 42.44
CA GLN A 76 -7.42 25.67 42.53
C GLN A 76 -7.29 26.26 43.95
N VAL A 77 -7.50 25.45 44.98
CA VAL A 77 -7.38 25.88 46.38
C VAL A 77 -5.94 26.24 46.72
N GLU A 78 -5.00 25.38 46.33
CA GLU A 78 -3.56 25.62 46.54
C GLU A 78 -3.06 26.87 45.81
N ARG A 79 -3.70 27.22 44.69
CA ARG A 79 -3.38 28.40 43.87
C ARG A 79 -4.11 29.67 44.35
N GLY A 80 -4.80 29.63 45.50
CA GLY A 80 -5.45 30.78 46.11
C GLY A 80 -6.72 31.26 45.40
N ARG A 81 -7.39 30.40 44.63
CA ARG A 81 -8.67 30.77 43.99
C ARG A 81 -9.75 30.94 45.05
N GLY A 82 -10.34 32.15 45.13
CA GLY A 82 -11.55 32.39 45.89
C GLY A 82 -12.81 31.76 45.29
N PRO A 83 -13.94 31.69 46.05
CA PRO A 83 -15.17 31.01 45.60
C PRO A 83 -15.65 31.45 44.22
N ASP A 84 -15.61 32.74 43.94
CA ASP A 84 -16.08 33.35 42.67
C ASP A 84 -14.92 33.83 41.77
N GLY A 85 -13.68 33.47 42.11
CA GLY A 85 -12.49 33.90 41.39
C GLY A 85 -12.31 33.14 40.05
N PRO A 86 -11.58 33.72 39.09
CA PRO A 86 -11.26 33.07 37.82
C PRO A 86 -10.44 31.81 38.06
N ILE A 87 -10.54 30.84 37.14
CA ILE A 87 -9.74 29.61 37.17
C ILE A 87 -8.27 29.95 36.91
N VAL A 88 -7.38 29.53 37.82
CA VAL A 88 -5.94 29.72 37.67
C VAL A 88 -5.33 28.51 36.97
N LEU A 89 -4.75 28.75 35.80
CA LEU A 89 -4.10 27.74 34.98
C LEU A 89 -2.57 27.83 35.12
N ALA A 90 -1.91 26.70 35.31
CA ALA A 90 -0.46 26.56 35.20
C ALA A 90 -0.07 25.84 33.90
N THR A 91 1.20 25.94 33.51
CA THR A 91 1.71 25.31 32.31
C THR A 91 1.48 23.79 32.26
N ASP A 92 1.57 23.14 33.43
CA ASP A 92 1.41 21.69 33.58
C ASP A 92 -0.05 21.23 33.42
N ASP A 93 -1.02 22.13 33.49
CA ASP A 93 -2.42 21.82 33.27
C ASP A 93 -2.76 21.69 31.80
N PHE A 94 -1.96 22.29 30.91
CA PHE A 94 -2.29 22.33 29.51
C PHE A 94 -2.34 20.92 28.89
N ARG A 95 -3.44 20.63 28.23
CA ARG A 95 -3.71 19.39 27.51
C ARG A 95 -3.96 19.70 26.05
N ARG A 96 -3.21 19.02 25.17
CA ARG A 96 -3.38 19.11 23.73
C ARG A 96 -4.32 18.02 23.24
N LYS A 97 -5.23 18.36 22.31
CA LYS A 97 -6.09 17.38 21.64
C LYS A 97 -5.27 16.38 20.84
N VAL A 98 -5.57 15.09 21.02
CA VAL A 98 -5.10 14.02 20.15
C VAL A 98 -6.21 13.75 19.13
N ARG A 99 -5.93 14.09 17.88
CA ARG A 99 -6.91 13.95 16.80
C ARG A 99 -6.55 12.80 15.89
N VAL A 100 -7.58 12.13 15.39
CA VAL A 100 -7.47 11.13 14.34
C VAL A 100 -8.26 11.54 13.14
N ARG A 101 -7.74 11.19 11.98
CA ARG A 101 -8.45 11.32 10.70
C ARG A 101 -8.24 10.07 9.87
N ARG A 102 -9.03 9.89 8.85
CA ARG A 102 -8.83 8.83 7.86
C ARG A 102 -7.78 9.28 6.86
N ALA A 103 -6.80 8.42 6.59
CA ALA A 103 -5.74 8.66 5.62
C ALA A 103 -5.92 7.79 4.37
N ALA A 104 -5.41 8.26 3.25
CA ALA A 104 -5.31 7.49 2.02
C ALA A 104 -4.00 6.69 2.00
N ASN A 105 -4.04 5.49 1.41
CA ASN A 105 -2.85 4.68 1.10
C ASN A 105 -2.49 4.83 -0.38
N LEU A 106 -1.31 4.39 -0.75
CA LEU A 106 -0.89 4.22 -2.14
C LEU A 106 -0.63 2.74 -2.39
N VAL A 107 -1.42 2.12 -3.25
CA VAL A 107 -1.21 0.73 -3.67
C VAL A 107 -0.54 0.74 -5.05
N ILE A 108 0.66 0.18 -5.13
CA ILE A 108 1.46 0.07 -6.36
C ILE A 108 1.33 -1.37 -6.85
N PHE A 109 0.55 -1.59 -7.89
CA PHE A 109 0.54 -2.88 -8.57
C PHE A 109 1.72 -2.95 -9.53
N LEU A 110 2.50 -4.01 -9.40
CA LEU A 110 3.58 -4.35 -10.28
C LEU A 110 3.22 -5.66 -10.98
N LEU A 111 2.90 -5.56 -12.26
CA LEU A 111 2.32 -6.64 -13.04
C LEU A 111 3.29 -7.15 -14.09
N ASP A 112 3.57 -8.44 -14.00
CA ASP A 112 4.24 -9.18 -15.04
C ASP A 112 3.27 -9.38 -16.22
N ALA A 113 3.59 -8.85 -17.38
CA ALA A 113 2.81 -9.03 -18.59
C ALA A 113 3.56 -9.87 -19.65
N SER A 114 4.63 -10.57 -19.25
CA SER A 114 5.43 -11.43 -20.14
C SER A 114 4.78 -12.79 -20.45
N TRP A 115 3.63 -13.08 -19.90
CA TRP A 115 3.00 -14.40 -19.86
C TRP A 115 2.72 -15.02 -21.22
N SER A 116 2.86 -16.35 -21.29
CA SER A 116 2.48 -17.17 -22.43
C SER A 116 0.95 -17.28 -22.58
N MET A 117 0.48 -17.69 -23.77
CA MET A 117 -0.96 -17.89 -24.04
C MET A 117 -1.64 -18.86 -23.04
N ALA A 118 -0.93 -19.87 -22.54
CA ALA A 118 -1.42 -20.79 -21.51
C ALA A 118 -1.77 -20.10 -20.17
N ALA A 119 -1.30 -18.87 -20.00
CA ALA A 119 -1.56 -18.04 -18.82
C ALA A 119 -2.72 -17.04 -19.00
N ALA A 120 -3.39 -17.05 -20.16
CA ALA A 120 -4.44 -16.07 -20.46
C ALA A 120 -5.60 -16.10 -19.45
N GLU A 121 -6.03 -17.28 -19.01
CA GLU A 121 -7.09 -17.40 -17.97
C GLU A 121 -6.65 -16.80 -16.64
N ARG A 122 -5.38 -17.01 -16.26
CA ARG A 122 -4.81 -16.42 -15.05
C ARG A 122 -4.76 -14.89 -15.13
N MET A 123 -4.46 -14.35 -16.33
CA MET A 123 -4.50 -12.92 -16.59
C MET A 123 -5.91 -12.34 -16.44
N VAL A 124 -6.94 -13.04 -16.91
CA VAL A 124 -8.35 -12.64 -16.72
C VAL A 124 -8.67 -12.52 -15.23
N ALA A 125 -8.33 -13.55 -14.43
CA ALA A 125 -8.53 -13.54 -12.99
C ALA A 125 -7.75 -12.40 -12.31
N THR A 126 -6.50 -12.19 -12.70
CA THR A 126 -5.63 -11.13 -12.19
C THR A 126 -6.17 -9.74 -12.51
N LYS A 127 -6.57 -9.49 -13.76
CA LYS A 127 -7.21 -8.21 -14.15
C LYS A 127 -8.49 -7.97 -13.34
N GLY A 128 -9.31 -9.00 -13.13
CA GLY A 128 -10.51 -8.93 -12.31
C GLY A 128 -10.21 -8.58 -10.84
N ALA A 129 -9.17 -9.19 -10.26
CA ALA A 129 -8.73 -8.90 -8.90
C ALA A 129 -8.21 -7.47 -8.75
N ILE A 130 -7.36 -7.01 -9.68
CA ILE A 130 -6.85 -5.63 -9.69
C ILE A 130 -8.02 -4.65 -9.79
N LEU A 131 -8.98 -4.89 -10.69
CA LEU A 131 -10.15 -4.04 -10.83
C LEU A 131 -10.99 -3.99 -9.55
N SER A 132 -11.15 -5.12 -8.85
CA SER A 132 -11.87 -5.19 -7.58
C SER A 132 -11.17 -4.38 -6.48
N LEU A 133 -9.83 -4.45 -6.41
CA LEU A 133 -9.03 -3.66 -5.47
C LEU A 133 -9.06 -2.17 -5.80
N LEU A 134 -9.11 -1.82 -7.08
CA LEU A 134 -9.29 -0.45 -7.55
C LEU A 134 -10.65 0.13 -7.12
N LEU A 135 -11.72 -0.65 -7.25
CA LEU A 135 -13.05 -0.26 -6.80
C LEU A 135 -13.08 -0.02 -5.28
N ASP A 136 -12.47 -0.91 -4.51
CA ASP A 136 -12.35 -0.74 -3.06
C ASP A 136 -11.49 0.47 -2.68
N ALA A 137 -10.35 0.66 -3.35
CA ALA A 137 -9.48 1.82 -3.15
C ALA A 137 -10.21 3.14 -3.46
N TYR A 138 -10.97 3.19 -4.55
CA TYR A 138 -11.78 4.34 -4.90
C TYR A 138 -12.81 4.69 -3.81
N GLN A 139 -13.56 3.69 -3.33
CA GLN A 139 -14.55 3.90 -2.25
C GLN A 139 -13.89 4.44 -0.97
N LYS A 140 -12.61 4.12 -0.74
CA LYS A 140 -11.84 4.52 0.43
C LYS A 140 -10.94 5.72 0.20
N ARG A 141 -10.96 6.27 -1.01
CA ARG A 141 -10.10 7.38 -1.45
C ARG A 141 -8.61 7.07 -1.33
N ASP A 142 -8.23 5.79 -1.48
CA ASP A 142 -6.84 5.40 -1.66
C ASP A 142 -6.43 5.71 -3.11
N ARG A 143 -5.14 5.90 -3.33
CA ARG A 143 -4.56 6.03 -4.67
C ARG A 143 -4.02 4.70 -5.11
N VAL A 144 -4.17 4.42 -6.38
CA VAL A 144 -3.65 3.20 -7.01
C VAL A 144 -2.80 3.60 -8.20
N CYS A 145 -1.72 2.87 -8.42
CA CYS A 145 -0.95 2.95 -9.64
C CYS A 145 -0.65 1.54 -10.17
N LEU A 146 -0.34 1.46 -11.47
CA LEU A 146 0.00 0.22 -12.14
C LEU A 146 1.33 0.41 -12.87
N VAL A 147 2.31 -0.40 -12.50
CA VAL A 147 3.56 -0.57 -13.21
C VAL A 147 3.48 -1.91 -13.94
N VAL A 148 3.76 -1.92 -15.21
CA VAL A 148 3.76 -3.13 -16.05
C VAL A 148 5.16 -3.35 -16.58
N PHE A 149 5.64 -4.58 -16.50
CA PHE A 149 6.91 -4.96 -17.09
C PHE A 149 6.76 -6.12 -18.08
N GLN A 150 7.32 -5.95 -19.25
CA GLN A 150 7.31 -6.91 -20.35
C GLN A 150 8.38 -6.56 -21.37
N LYS A 151 8.74 -7.50 -22.24
CA LYS A 151 9.76 -7.32 -23.27
C LYS A 151 11.11 -6.93 -22.64
N ASP A 152 11.56 -5.68 -22.81
CA ASP A 152 12.87 -5.24 -22.35
C ASP A 152 12.81 -4.20 -21.21
N ARG A 153 11.61 -3.71 -20.87
CA ARG A 153 11.47 -2.62 -19.90
C ARG A 153 10.16 -2.65 -19.11
N ALA A 154 10.18 -1.91 -18.02
CA ALA A 154 8.97 -1.60 -17.25
C ALA A 154 8.50 -0.16 -17.55
N ARG A 155 7.20 0.07 -17.40
CA ARG A 155 6.58 1.39 -17.55
C ARG A 155 5.47 1.60 -16.54
N ILE A 156 5.24 2.84 -16.16
CA ILE A 156 4.06 3.22 -15.38
C ILE A 156 2.89 3.28 -16.36
N ALA A 157 2.06 2.23 -16.37
CA ALA A 157 0.88 2.15 -17.21
C ALA A 157 -0.26 3.01 -16.67
N LEU A 158 -0.39 3.10 -15.32
CA LEU A 158 -1.36 3.94 -14.64
C LEU A 158 -0.62 4.77 -13.58
N PRO A 159 -0.53 6.09 -13.71
CA PRO A 159 0.05 6.94 -12.66
C PRO A 159 -0.84 6.92 -11.40
N PRO A 160 -0.30 7.33 -10.21
CA PRO A 160 -1.06 7.34 -8.97
C PRO A 160 -2.37 8.12 -9.10
N THR A 161 -3.49 7.40 -9.08
CA THR A 161 -4.84 7.93 -9.30
C THR A 161 -5.86 7.23 -8.40
N ASN A 162 -7.02 7.84 -8.25
CA ASN A 162 -8.21 7.22 -7.68
C ASN A 162 -9.33 7.02 -8.74
N SER A 163 -9.02 7.22 -10.03
CA SER A 163 -9.95 7.02 -11.13
C SER A 163 -10.07 5.55 -11.50
N VAL A 164 -11.21 4.93 -11.18
CA VAL A 164 -11.53 3.54 -11.56
C VAL A 164 -11.68 3.38 -13.06
N GLU A 165 -12.30 4.36 -13.72
CA GLU A 165 -12.57 4.28 -15.15
C GLU A 165 -11.28 4.27 -15.97
N LEU A 166 -10.31 5.14 -15.63
CA LEU A 166 -9.00 5.15 -16.27
C LEU A 166 -8.29 3.81 -16.08
N ALA A 167 -8.33 3.28 -14.87
CA ALA A 167 -7.71 2.00 -14.56
C ALA A 167 -8.36 0.84 -15.32
N ARG A 168 -9.69 0.82 -15.45
CA ARG A 168 -10.44 -0.18 -16.21
C ARG A 168 -10.04 -0.18 -17.67
N ARG A 169 -9.96 0.98 -18.31
CA ARG A 169 -9.52 1.11 -19.72
C ARG A 169 -8.13 0.57 -19.90
N LEU A 170 -7.17 1.02 -19.10
CA LEU A 170 -5.77 0.60 -19.24
C LEU A 170 -5.58 -0.90 -18.98
N LEU A 171 -6.33 -1.50 -18.03
CA LEU A 171 -6.29 -2.93 -17.80
C LEU A 171 -6.90 -3.72 -18.98
N ALA A 172 -7.96 -3.21 -19.64
CA ALA A 172 -8.56 -3.84 -20.80
C ALA A 172 -7.59 -3.86 -22.00
N GLU A 173 -6.88 -2.75 -22.21
CA GLU A 173 -5.94 -2.57 -23.33
C GLU A 173 -4.57 -3.24 -23.09
N LEU A 174 -4.35 -3.80 -21.90
CA LEU A 174 -3.07 -4.40 -21.56
C LEU A 174 -2.80 -5.64 -22.40
N GLN A 175 -1.77 -5.55 -23.22
CA GLN A 175 -1.25 -6.67 -24.02
C GLN A 175 -0.29 -7.51 -23.19
N VAL A 176 -0.21 -8.80 -23.48
CA VAL A 176 0.67 -9.74 -22.82
C VAL A 176 1.62 -10.40 -23.80
N GLY A 177 2.82 -10.73 -23.33
CA GLY A 177 3.84 -11.44 -24.10
C GLY A 177 5.23 -10.84 -23.99
N GLY A 178 6.25 -11.63 -24.33
CA GLY A 178 7.63 -11.22 -24.36
C GLY A 178 8.47 -11.64 -23.17
N ARG A 179 9.57 -10.93 -22.93
CA ARG A 179 10.52 -11.19 -21.86
C ARG A 179 10.05 -10.59 -20.52
N THR A 180 10.71 -10.99 -19.44
CA THR A 180 10.38 -10.60 -18.05
C THR A 180 11.48 -9.73 -17.44
N PRO A 181 11.47 -8.39 -17.62
CA PRO A 181 12.44 -7.48 -17.01
C PRO A 181 12.04 -7.17 -15.55
N LEU A 182 12.06 -8.21 -14.69
CA LEU A 182 11.63 -8.13 -13.30
C LEU A 182 12.41 -7.09 -12.50
N SER A 183 13.74 -7.07 -12.66
CA SER A 183 14.63 -6.10 -12.00
C SER A 183 14.24 -4.67 -12.33
N HIS A 184 13.95 -4.39 -13.62
CA HIS A 184 13.49 -3.09 -14.05
C HIS A 184 12.10 -2.74 -13.47
N GLY A 185 11.19 -3.71 -13.42
CA GLY A 185 9.89 -3.54 -12.80
C GLY A 185 10.00 -3.10 -11.33
N LEU A 186 10.81 -3.81 -10.55
CA LEU A 186 11.06 -3.50 -9.16
C LEU A 186 11.72 -2.11 -8.98
N LEU A 187 12.67 -1.75 -9.84
CA LEU A 187 13.34 -0.46 -9.80
C LEU A 187 12.35 0.69 -10.05
N VAL A 188 11.52 0.59 -11.09
CA VAL A 188 10.51 1.61 -11.41
C VAL A 188 9.48 1.75 -10.28
N ALA A 189 9.05 0.65 -9.67
CA ALA A 189 8.14 0.67 -8.53
C ALA A 189 8.79 1.31 -7.28
N TYR A 190 10.05 1.01 -7.04
CA TYR A 190 10.85 1.61 -5.96
C TYR A 190 10.98 3.13 -6.12
N GLU A 191 11.40 3.59 -7.28
CA GLU A 191 11.53 5.03 -7.58
C GLU A 191 10.19 5.75 -7.45
N LEU A 192 9.11 5.14 -7.95
CA LEU A 192 7.77 5.69 -7.82
C LEU A 192 7.35 5.82 -6.34
N ALA A 193 7.61 4.80 -5.53
CA ALA A 193 7.31 4.83 -4.10
C ALA A 193 8.09 5.94 -3.38
N LEU A 194 9.37 6.11 -3.69
CA LEU A 194 10.20 7.19 -3.13
C LEU A 194 9.72 8.56 -3.57
N ARG A 195 9.40 8.73 -4.86
CA ARG A 195 8.86 9.98 -5.40
C ARG A 195 7.57 10.40 -4.71
N GLU A 196 6.65 9.47 -4.50
CA GLU A 196 5.39 9.75 -3.82
C GLU A 196 5.58 10.03 -2.32
N ARG A 197 6.54 9.36 -1.65
CA ARG A 197 6.95 9.70 -0.28
C ARG A 197 7.63 11.08 -0.19
N HIS A 198 8.36 11.49 -1.21
CA HIS A 198 8.96 12.83 -1.25
C HIS A 198 7.90 13.92 -1.37
N LYS A 199 6.88 13.72 -2.21
CA LYS A 199 5.74 14.64 -2.35
C LYS A 199 4.89 14.72 -1.08
N ASP A 200 4.68 13.59 -0.42
CA ASP A 200 3.94 13.48 0.83
C ASP A 200 4.59 12.42 1.73
N ARG A 201 5.34 12.89 2.72
CA ARG A 201 6.08 12.03 3.68
C ARG A 201 5.17 11.09 4.49
N GLU A 202 3.88 11.38 4.53
CA GLU A 202 2.89 10.59 5.25
C GLU A 202 2.30 9.45 4.40
N VAL A 203 2.61 9.39 3.09
CA VAL A 203 2.16 8.32 2.20
C VAL A 203 2.86 7.01 2.57
N GLN A 204 2.05 5.97 2.76
CA GLN A 204 2.54 4.61 2.95
C GLN A 204 2.28 3.81 1.68
N PRO A 205 3.30 3.61 0.82
CA PRO A 205 3.17 2.75 -0.33
C PRO A 205 3.12 1.28 0.10
N LEU A 206 2.22 0.52 -0.53
CA LEU A 206 2.17 -0.92 -0.52
C LEU A 206 2.43 -1.41 -1.94
N LEU A 207 3.47 -2.20 -2.14
CA LEU A 207 3.78 -2.86 -3.40
C LEU A 207 3.03 -4.20 -3.46
N VAL A 208 2.28 -4.43 -4.53
CA VAL A 208 1.62 -5.71 -4.82
C VAL A 208 2.21 -6.24 -6.13
N LEU A 209 3.10 -7.20 -6.01
CA LEU A 209 3.82 -7.80 -7.13
C LEU A 209 3.13 -9.08 -7.57
N LEU A 210 2.79 -9.16 -8.86
CA LEU A 210 2.19 -10.33 -9.49
C LEU A 210 3.20 -10.87 -10.52
N THR A 211 3.86 -11.98 -10.22
CA THR A 211 4.93 -12.58 -11.05
C THR A 211 5.13 -14.05 -10.67
N ASP A 212 5.74 -14.83 -11.55
CA ASP A 212 6.27 -16.16 -11.24
C ASP A 212 7.67 -16.12 -10.58
N GLY A 213 8.25 -14.92 -10.49
CA GLY A 213 9.59 -14.68 -9.94
C GLY A 213 10.73 -14.90 -10.93
N ALA A 214 10.45 -15.35 -12.15
CA ALA A 214 11.46 -15.62 -13.16
C ALA A 214 11.80 -14.37 -13.98
N GLY A 215 12.82 -13.62 -13.57
CA GLY A 215 13.41 -12.56 -14.38
C GLY A 215 14.34 -13.14 -15.45
N ASN A 216 14.25 -12.67 -16.69
CA ASN A 216 15.11 -13.10 -17.79
C ASN A 216 15.79 -11.94 -18.54
N VAL A 217 15.65 -10.73 -18.07
CA VAL A 217 16.30 -9.52 -18.60
C VAL A 217 17.09 -8.85 -17.50
N SER A 218 18.37 -8.68 -17.70
CA SER A 218 19.27 -7.98 -16.79
C SER A 218 19.31 -6.47 -17.11
N LEU A 219 19.51 -5.64 -16.08
CA LEU A 219 19.76 -4.21 -16.19
C LEU A 219 21.25 -3.88 -16.31
N THR A 220 22.10 -4.64 -15.59
CA THR A 220 23.51 -4.33 -15.40
C THR A 220 24.45 -5.38 -15.96
N GLY A 221 23.91 -6.45 -16.60
CA GLY A 221 24.67 -7.61 -17.10
C GLY A 221 24.91 -8.69 -16.04
N ARG A 222 24.40 -8.54 -14.82
CA ARG A 222 24.43 -9.58 -13.78
C ARG A 222 23.27 -10.57 -13.99
N PRO A 223 23.30 -11.73 -13.31
CA PRO A 223 22.15 -12.64 -13.34
C PRO A 223 20.85 -11.91 -12.95
N PRO A 224 19.79 -11.95 -13.77
CA PRO A 224 18.55 -11.17 -13.53
C PRO A 224 17.91 -11.44 -12.17
N GLU A 225 18.04 -12.69 -11.67
CA GLU A 225 17.51 -13.07 -10.36
C GLU A 225 18.23 -12.36 -9.21
N GLU A 226 19.56 -12.30 -9.27
CA GLU A 226 20.36 -11.62 -8.25
C GLU A 226 20.08 -10.13 -8.21
N GLU A 227 19.95 -9.49 -9.37
CA GLU A 227 19.57 -8.09 -9.47
C GLU A 227 18.19 -7.83 -8.84
N ALA A 228 17.21 -8.69 -9.14
CA ALA A 228 15.87 -8.59 -8.57
C ALA A 228 15.89 -8.69 -7.05
N LEU A 229 16.66 -9.64 -6.48
CA LEU A 229 16.81 -9.81 -5.03
C LEU A 229 17.53 -8.63 -4.38
N GLN A 230 18.53 -8.03 -5.03
CA GLN A 230 19.20 -6.83 -4.53
C GLN A 230 18.22 -5.64 -4.45
N ILE A 231 17.45 -5.40 -5.51
CA ILE A 231 16.45 -4.31 -5.52
C ILE A 231 15.35 -4.59 -4.48
N ALA A 232 14.92 -5.85 -4.34
CA ALA A 232 13.96 -6.26 -3.31
C ALA A 232 14.47 -5.92 -1.89
N SER A 233 15.75 -6.17 -1.63
CA SER A 233 16.39 -5.84 -0.36
C SER A 233 16.45 -4.32 -0.11
N LEU A 234 16.68 -3.52 -1.15
CA LEU A 234 16.64 -2.05 -1.07
C LEU A 234 15.21 -1.55 -0.75
N ILE A 235 14.18 -2.13 -1.38
CA ILE A 235 12.77 -1.83 -1.12
C ILE A 235 12.45 -2.08 0.36
N ARG A 236 12.87 -3.24 0.88
CA ARG A 236 12.72 -3.61 2.29
C ARG A 236 13.45 -2.65 3.22
N ALA A 237 14.72 -2.32 2.93
CA ALA A 237 15.53 -1.40 3.73
C ALA A 237 14.93 -0.01 3.84
N LYS A 238 14.19 0.44 2.82
CA LYS A 238 13.42 1.70 2.84
C LYS A 238 12.06 1.59 3.53
N GLY A 239 11.74 0.44 4.13
CA GLY A 239 10.48 0.21 4.83
C GLY A 239 9.27 0.33 3.89
N ILE A 240 9.41 -0.02 2.62
CA ILE A 240 8.30 -0.16 1.67
C ILE A 240 7.76 -1.58 1.82
N ARG A 241 6.50 -1.70 2.18
CA ARG A 241 5.86 -3.01 2.37
C ARG A 241 5.50 -3.62 1.02
N ALA A 242 5.62 -4.93 0.92
CA ALA A 242 5.32 -5.67 -0.29
C ALA A 242 4.49 -6.91 0.00
N VAL A 243 3.70 -7.30 -0.98
CA VAL A 243 3.01 -8.59 -1.08
C VAL A 243 3.37 -9.17 -2.43
N VAL A 244 3.78 -10.41 -2.46
CA VAL A 244 4.06 -11.13 -3.70
C VAL A 244 2.94 -12.13 -3.95
N ILE A 245 2.47 -12.16 -5.18
CA ILE A 245 1.46 -13.09 -5.66
C ILE A 245 2.11 -13.93 -6.74
N ASN A 246 2.40 -15.18 -6.38
CA ASN A 246 2.95 -16.15 -7.30
C ASN A 246 1.92 -16.52 -8.37
N THR A 247 2.27 -16.28 -9.61
CA THR A 247 1.43 -16.58 -10.78
C THR A 247 1.77 -17.92 -11.41
N GLU A 248 2.81 -18.61 -10.91
CA GLU A 248 3.20 -19.94 -11.40
C GLU A 248 2.20 -21.02 -10.99
N HIS A 249 2.05 -22.04 -11.81
CA HIS A 249 1.23 -23.19 -11.44
C HIS A 249 1.91 -24.01 -10.34
N ALA A 250 1.15 -24.49 -9.36
CA ALA A 250 1.69 -25.21 -8.20
C ALA A 250 2.60 -26.40 -8.55
N SER A 251 2.31 -27.10 -9.68
CA SER A 251 3.14 -28.22 -10.14
C SER A 251 4.47 -27.81 -10.81
N LEU A 252 4.65 -26.53 -11.13
CA LEU A 252 5.84 -25.99 -11.81
C LEU A 252 6.59 -24.99 -10.91
N ASP A 253 6.10 -24.74 -9.70
CA ASP A 253 6.63 -23.74 -8.78
C ASP A 253 8.07 -24.07 -8.36
N ARG A 254 8.98 -23.20 -8.81
CA ARG A 254 10.43 -23.27 -8.48
C ARG A 254 10.78 -22.51 -7.21
N GLY A 255 9.80 -21.93 -6.53
CA GLY A 255 9.99 -21.15 -5.31
C GLY A 255 10.62 -19.76 -5.54
N LEU A 256 10.75 -19.31 -6.78
CA LEU A 256 11.39 -18.01 -7.08
C LEU A 256 10.59 -16.84 -6.52
N ALA A 257 9.26 -16.87 -6.67
CA ALA A 257 8.38 -15.86 -6.09
C ALA A 257 8.46 -15.81 -4.56
N ALA A 258 8.58 -16.97 -3.89
CA ALA A 258 8.75 -17.05 -2.44
C ALA A 258 10.09 -16.47 -1.98
N ARG A 259 11.18 -16.75 -2.72
CA ARG A 259 12.50 -16.15 -2.45
C ARG A 259 12.47 -14.63 -2.58
N LEU A 260 11.80 -14.12 -3.61
CA LEU A 260 11.62 -12.70 -3.81
C LEU A 260 10.79 -12.05 -2.70
N ALA A 261 9.71 -12.70 -2.26
CA ALA A 261 8.89 -12.26 -1.13
C ALA A 261 9.72 -12.17 0.17
N SER A 262 10.57 -13.15 0.44
CA SER A 262 11.47 -13.16 1.59
C SER A 262 12.46 -11.99 1.53
N ALA A 263 13.02 -11.69 0.36
CA ALA A 263 13.92 -10.55 0.15
C ALA A 263 13.19 -9.21 0.36
N LEU A 264 11.93 -9.10 -0.11
CA LEU A 264 11.06 -7.95 0.11
C LEU A 264 10.59 -7.83 1.58
N GLY A 265 10.69 -8.89 2.37
CA GLY A 265 10.20 -8.97 3.75
C GLY A 265 8.67 -8.97 3.84
N GLY A 266 7.99 -9.53 2.85
CA GLY A 266 6.55 -9.62 2.77
C GLY A 266 6.04 -11.06 2.54
N PRO A 267 4.73 -11.29 2.65
CA PRO A 267 4.12 -12.57 2.39
C PRO A 267 4.11 -12.90 0.89
N CYS A 268 4.13 -14.21 0.60
CA CYS A 268 3.90 -14.78 -0.72
C CYS A 268 2.59 -15.56 -0.72
N TYR A 269 1.72 -15.29 -1.69
CA TYR A 269 0.47 -16.02 -1.90
C TYR A 269 0.47 -16.65 -3.29
N THR A 270 -0.19 -17.78 -3.46
CA THR A 270 -0.33 -18.44 -4.77
C THR A 270 -1.63 -18.02 -5.45
N LEU A 271 -1.63 -17.93 -6.77
CA LEU A 271 -2.83 -17.59 -7.56
C LEU A 271 -3.90 -18.70 -7.52
N ALA A 272 -3.48 -19.95 -7.32
CA ALA A 272 -4.40 -21.09 -7.20
C ALA A 272 -5.27 -20.99 -5.93
N GLU A 273 -4.71 -20.44 -4.85
CA GLU A 273 -5.43 -20.12 -3.61
C GLU A 273 -6.24 -18.82 -3.73
N LEU A 274 -5.88 -17.97 -4.69
CA LEU A 274 -6.42 -16.65 -4.88
C LEU A 274 -7.43 -16.62 -6.04
N ARG A 275 -8.64 -17.11 -5.80
CA ARG A 275 -9.78 -16.54 -6.52
C ARG A 275 -9.78 -15.04 -6.25
N ALA A 276 -10.33 -14.22 -7.15
CA ALA A 276 -10.30 -12.75 -7.00
C ALA A 276 -10.71 -12.24 -5.59
N ARG A 277 -11.49 -13.01 -4.83
CA ARG A 277 -11.87 -12.73 -3.43
C ARG A 277 -10.68 -12.81 -2.45
N GLU A 278 -9.80 -13.76 -2.62
CA GLU A 278 -8.71 -14.07 -1.70
C GLU A 278 -7.52 -13.12 -1.90
N LEU A 279 -7.24 -12.72 -3.14
CA LEU A 279 -6.27 -11.65 -3.42
C LEU A 279 -6.64 -10.35 -2.71
N TYR A 280 -7.92 -10.00 -2.73
CA TYR A 280 -8.44 -8.86 -2.00
C TYR A 280 -8.14 -8.97 -0.49
N TRP A 281 -8.33 -10.14 0.11
CA TRP A 281 -8.07 -10.39 1.52
C TRP A 281 -6.57 -10.33 1.85
N ALA A 282 -5.70 -10.87 0.99
CA ALA A 282 -4.26 -10.86 1.17
C ALA A 282 -3.70 -9.42 1.21
N VAL A 283 -4.02 -8.62 0.19
CA VAL A 283 -3.63 -7.18 0.15
C VAL A 283 -4.23 -6.41 1.32
N ARG A 284 -5.44 -6.76 1.70
CA ARG A 284 -6.13 -6.15 2.83
C ARG A 284 -5.45 -6.43 4.17
N SER A 285 -5.06 -7.68 4.44
CA SER A 285 -4.38 -8.07 5.68
C SER A 285 -3.12 -7.23 5.87
N GLU A 286 -2.37 -7.05 4.79
CA GLU A 286 -1.18 -6.21 4.81
C GLU A 286 -1.47 -4.72 5.04
N LEU A 287 -2.53 -4.20 4.47
CA LEU A 287 -2.98 -2.83 4.74
C LEU A 287 -3.46 -2.66 6.20
N GLN A 288 -3.98 -3.73 6.82
CA GLN A 288 -4.42 -3.71 8.23
C GLN A 288 -3.27 -3.90 9.22
N ALA A 289 -2.30 -4.76 8.91
CA ALA A 289 -1.12 -4.99 9.73
C ALA A 289 -0.21 -3.75 9.87
N GLN A 290 -0.52 -2.65 9.18
CA GLN A 290 0.10 -1.34 9.38
C GLN A 290 -0.24 -0.68 10.73
N ALA A 291 -1.19 -1.22 11.48
CA ALA A 291 -1.45 -0.76 12.83
C ALA A 291 -0.41 -1.36 13.80
N PRO A 292 0.34 -0.55 14.56
CA PRO A 292 1.24 -1.06 15.57
C PRO A 292 0.44 -1.88 16.60
N SER A 293 0.94 -3.07 16.93
CA SER A 293 0.43 -3.89 18.02
C SER A 293 0.29 -3.04 19.27
N LYS A 294 -0.84 -3.16 19.95
CA LYS A 294 -1.00 -2.62 21.32
C LYS A 294 0.12 -3.20 22.16
N GLY A 295 1.11 -2.38 22.52
CA GLY A 295 2.05 -2.75 23.56
C GLY A 295 1.24 -3.12 24.80
N SER A 296 1.35 -4.36 25.22
CA SER A 296 0.92 -4.81 26.54
C SER A 296 1.67 -3.97 27.55
N THR A 297 1.00 -3.00 28.12
CA THR A 297 1.45 -2.38 29.37
C THR A 297 1.14 -3.40 30.46
N THR A 298 2.12 -4.22 30.77
CA THR A 298 2.14 -4.94 32.03
C THR A 298 2.51 -3.91 33.09
N THR A 299 1.72 -3.83 34.09
CA THR A 299 1.73 -3.12 35.37
C THR A 299 3.09 -2.80 35.89
#